data_916b03d24319029e73a0b1f09e91f568
#
_entry.id   916b03d24319029e73a0b1f09e91f568
#
_cell.length_a   1.000
_cell.length_b   1.000
_cell.length_c   1.000
_cell.angle_alpha   90.00
_cell.angle_beta   90.00
_cell.angle_gamma   90.00
#
_symmetry.space_group_name_H-M   'P 1'
#
loop_
_entity.id
_entity.type
_entity.pdbx_description
1 polymer ?
#
loop_
_entity_poly.entity_id
_entity_poly.type
_entity_poly.pdbx_seq_one_letter_code
_entity_poly.pdbx_strand_id
1 'polypeptide(L)'
;MTPALVGDALVRLRRAQGQLAGVVRAIEGGGDCAEVLTQLAAVSRALDRAGFKIVASGMRHCQAARDRGEQPPMTEDELEKLFLSLA
;
A
#
# COMPACT_ATOMS: atom_id res chain seq x y z
N MET A 1 -1.56 -12.97 5.40
CA MET A 1 -0.98 -12.31 4.21
C MET A 1 0.51 -12.60 4.15
N THR A 2 0.97 -13.15 3.07
CA THR A 2 2.37 -13.57 2.91
C THR A 2 3.05 -12.76 1.82
N PRO A 3 4.40 -12.66 1.83
CA PRO A 3 5.12 -11.97 0.74
C PRO A 3 4.80 -12.54 -0.64
N ALA A 4 4.53 -13.82 -0.76
CA ALA A 4 4.19 -14.44 -2.04
C ALA A 4 2.90 -13.89 -2.64
N LEU A 5 1.93 -13.49 -1.79
CA LEU A 5 0.65 -12.93 -2.25
C LEU A 5 0.73 -11.45 -2.57
N VAL A 6 1.62 -10.71 -1.91
CA VAL A 6 1.67 -9.26 -2.00
C VAL A 6 3.05 -8.74 -2.42
N GLY A 7 3.83 -9.57 -3.12
CA GLY A 7 5.21 -9.23 -3.48
C GLY A 7 5.36 -7.89 -4.19
N ASP A 8 4.47 -7.58 -5.14
CA ASP A 8 4.49 -6.30 -5.84
C ASP A 8 4.20 -5.13 -4.88
N ALA A 9 3.22 -5.30 -4.00
CA ALA A 9 2.90 -4.29 -2.99
C ALA A 9 4.07 -4.10 -2.01
N LEU A 10 4.72 -5.19 -1.61
CA LEU A 10 5.87 -5.13 -0.71
C LEU A 10 7.04 -4.34 -1.33
N VAL A 11 7.33 -4.58 -2.60
CA VAL A 11 8.37 -3.82 -3.33
C VAL A 11 8.03 -2.33 -3.34
N ARG A 12 6.76 -1.99 -3.62
CA ARG A 12 6.29 -0.61 -3.63
C ARG A 12 6.39 0.04 -2.25
N LEU A 13 6.06 -0.71 -1.20
CA LEU A 13 6.17 -0.22 0.17
C LEU A 13 7.63 0.05 0.57
N ARG A 14 8.55 -0.82 0.16
CA ARG A 14 9.98 -0.61 0.43
C ARG A 14 10.51 0.63 -0.28
N ARG A 15 10.06 0.88 -1.51
CA ARG A 15 10.41 2.12 -2.23
C ARG A 15 9.85 3.34 -1.51
N ALA A 16 8.59 3.28 -1.06
CA ALA A 16 7.97 4.36 -0.31
C ALA A 16 8.71 4.61 1.01
N GLN A 17 9.16 3.56 1.67
CA GLN A 17 9.96 3.66 2.88
C GLN A 17 11.25 4.44 2.64
N GLY A 18 11.96 4.16 1.54
CA GLY A 18 13.16 4.89 1.15
C GLY A 18 12.87 6.35 0.82
N GLN A 19 11.77 6.62 0.11
CA GLN A 19 11.35 7.98 -0.21
C GLN A 19 10.98 8.76 1.05
N LEU A 20 10.28 8.12 1.99
CA LEU A 20 9.92 8.74 3.26
C LEU A 20 11.17 9.10 4.08
N ALA A 21 12.16 8.22 4.11
CA ALA A 21 13.45 8.50 4.74
C ALA A 21 14.11 9.73 4.12
N GLY A 22 13.97 9.90 2.79
CA GLY A 22 14.47 11.10 2.09
C GLY A 22 13.77 12.37 2.53
N VAL A 23 12.44 12.31 2.76
CA VAL A 23 11.66 13.45 3.27
C VAL A 23 12.17 13.84 4.66
N VAL A 24 12.35 12.86 5.53
CA VAL A 24 12.86 13.10 6.90
C VAL A 24 14.21 13.77 6.85
N ARG A 25 15.14 13.27 6.02
CA ARG A 25 16.47 13.87 5.86
C ARG A 25 16.40 15.29 5.32
N ALA A 26 15.50 15.55 4.39
CA ALA A 26 15.34 16.91 3.82
C ALA A 26 14.89 17.90 4.88
N ILE A 27 13.97 17.51 5.77
CA ILE A 27 13.51 18.35 6.87
C ILE A 27 14.65 18.58 7.86
N GLU A 28 15.34 17.52 8.25
CA GLU A 28 16.47 17.61 9.20
C GLU A 28 17.61 18.49 8.67
N GLY A 29 17.82 18.48 7.35
CA GLY A 29 18.84 19.29 6.70
C GLY A 29 18.40 20.72 6.38
N GLY A 30 17.22 21.14 6.80
CA GLY A 30 16.70 22.48 6.53
C GLY A 30 16.23 22.68 5.10
N GLY A 31 15.70 21.62 4.46
CA GLY A 31 15.26 21.66 3.08
C GLY A 31 14.10 22.61 2.82
N ASP A 32 13.95 23.01 1.56
CA ASP A 32 12.91 23.90 1.11
C ASP A 32 11.52 23.26 1.27
N CYS A 33 10.58 24.02 1.78
CA CYS A 33 9.21 23.55 2.04
C CYS A 33 8.54 22.99 0.78
N ALA A 34 8.70 23.65 -0.35
CA ALA A 34 8.11 23.20 -1.61
C ALA A 34 8.66 21.84 -2.04
N GLU A 35 9.97 21.66 -1.89
CA GLU A 35 10.63 20.39 -2.22
C GLU A 35 10.18 19.26 -1.27
N VAL A 36 10.13 19.54 0.03
CA VAL A 36 9.67 18.58 1.02
C VAL A 36 8.24 18.13 0.73
N LEU A 37 7.34 19.07 0.45
CA LEU A 37 5.95 18.77 0.14
C LEU A 37 5.80 17.99 -1.17
N THR A 38 6.62 18.30 -2.18
CA THR A 38 6.62 17.55 -3.44
C THR A 38 7.03 16.10 -3.22
N GLN A 39 8.07 15.88 -2.42
CA GLN A 39 8.52 14.54 -2.07
C GLN A 39 7.47 13.79 -1.24
N LEU A 40 6.84 14.47 -0.28
CA LEU A 40 5.80 13.86 0.54
C LEU A 40 4.59 13.45 -0.29
N ALA A 41 4.19 14.28 -1.26
CA ALA A 41 3.12 13.95 -2.18
C ALA A 41 3.44 12.68 -2.99
N ALA A 42 4.69 12.51 -3.40
CA ALA A 42 5.11 11.31 -4.11
C ALA A 42 5.03 10.05 -3.21
N VAL A 43 5.41 10.17 -1.94
CA VAL A 43 5.28 9.09 -0.95
C VAL A 43 3.81 8.71 -0.77
N SER A 44 2.95 9.72 -0.63
CA SER A 44 1.50 9.50 -0.47
C SER A 44 0.92 8.71 -1.65
N ARG A 45 1.26 9.09 -2.89
CA ARG A 45 0.81 8.37 -4.08
C ARG A 45 1.36 6.94 -4.13
N ALA A 46 2.61 6.74 -3.72
CA ALA A 46 3.22 5.42 -3.67
C ALA A 46 2.50 4.51 -2.67
N LEU A 47 2.13 5.04 -1.51
CA LEU A 47 1.38 4.31 -0.49
C LEU A 47 -0.03 3.95 -0.99
N ASP A 48 -0.71 4.86 -1.66
CA ASP A 48 -2.03 4.61 -2.25
C ASP A 48 -1.97 3.46 -3.26
N ARG A 49 -0.97 3.46 -4.13
CA ARG A 49 -0.78 2.39 -5.11
C ARG A 49 -0.49 1.05 -4.45
N ALA A 50 0.35 1.05 -3.41
CA ALA A 50 0.64 -0.15 -2.64
C ALA A 50 -0.63 -0.69 -1.97
N GLY A 51 -1.43 0.19 -1.37
CA GLY A 51 -2.71 -0.17 -0.77
C GLY A 51 -3.67 -0.79 -1.77
N PHE A 52 -3.78 -0.20 -2.96
CA PHE A 52 -4.60 -0.75 -4.02
C PHE A 52 -4.14 -2.16 -4.42
N LYS A 53 -2.83 -2.37 -4.55
CA LYS A 53 -2.28 -3.69 -4.88
C LYS A 53 -2.57 -4.73 -3.80
N ILE A 54 -2.53 -4.33 -2.53
CA ILE A 54 -2.88 -5.22 -1.42
C ILE A 54 -4.35 -5.63 -1.50
N VAL A 55 -5.24 -4.67 -1.74
CA VAL A 55 -6.67 -4.95 -1.88
C VAL A 55 -6.93 -5.90 -3.05
N ALA A 56 -6.31 -5.63 -4.21
CA ALA A 56 -6.45 -6.49 -5.38
C ALA A 56 -5.96 -7.92 -5.10
N SER A 57 -4.83 -8.05 -4.40
CA SER A 57 -4.30 -9.36 -3.99
C SER A 57 -5.26 -10.07 -3.04
N GLY A 58 -5.84 -9.33 -2.09
CA GLY A 58 -6.81 -9.86 -1.15
C GLY A 58 -8.06 -10.37 -1.85
N MET A 59 -8.56 -9.64 -2.85
CA MET A 59 -9.72 -10.06 -3.63
C MET A 59 -9.44 -11.36 -4.37
N ARG A 60 -8.29 -11.48 -5.02
CA ARG A 60 -7.90 -12.70 -5.72
C ARG A 60 -7.75 -13.88 -4.75
N HIS A 61 -7.20 -13.63 -3.58
CA HIS A 61 -7.05 -14.65 -2.54
C HIS A 61 -8.41 -15.15 -2.05
N CYS A 62 -9.35 -14.25 -1.81
CA CYS A 62 -10.71 -14.60 -1.41
C CYS A 62 -11.42 -15.41 -2.49
N GLN A 63 -11.26 -15.03 -3.76
CA GLN A 63 -11.86 -15.75 -4.87
C GLN A 63 -11.28 -17.16 -4.99
N ALA A 64 -9.96 -17.29 -4.88
CA ALA A 64 -9.29 -18.59 -4.92
C ALA A 64 -9.76 -19.50 -3.78
N ALA A 65 -9.95 -18.97 -2.59
CA ALA A 65 -10.46 -19.73 -1.46
C ALA A 65 -11.87 -20.25 -1.74
N ARG A 66 -12.75 -19.39 -2.29
CA ARG A 66 -14.10 -19.80 -2.66
C ARG A 66 -14.11 -20.88 -3.72
N ASP A 67 -13.24 -20.77 -4.72
CA ASP A 67 -13.13 -21.76 -5.80
C ASP A 67 -12.70 -23.13 -5.25
N ARG A 68 -11.97 -23.18 -4.15
CA ARG A 68 -11.61 -24.41 -3.44
C ARG A 68 -12.68 -24.89 -2.45
N GLY A 69 -13.79 -24.17 -2.32
CA GLY A 69 -14.80 -24.47 -1.34
C GLY A 69 -14.42 -24.09 0.09
N GLU A 70 -13.39 -23.28 0.26
CA GLU A 70 -12.94 -22.79 1.56
C GLU A 70 -13.58 -21.46 1.88
N GLN A 71 -13.70 -21.15 3.17
CA GLN A 71 -14.16 -19.85 3.59
C GLN A 71 -13.02 -18.84 3.44
N PRO A 72 -13.24 -17.71 2.74
CA PRO A 72 -12.21 -16.69 2.61
C PRO A 72 -11.93 -16.01 3.96
N PRO A 73 -10.70 -15.46 4.15
CA PRO A 73 -10.32 -14.82 5.42
C PRO A 73 -11.13 -13.56 5.72
N MET A 74 -11.73 -12.94 4.70
CA MET A 74 -12.66 -11.83 4.88
C MET A 74 -13.61 -11.76 3.69
N THR A 75 -14.72 -11.05 3.86
CA THR A 75 -15.72 -10.87 2.79
C THR A 75 -15.29 -9.76 1.86
N GLU A 76 -15.89 -9.74 0.66
CA GLU A 76 -15.67 -8.63 -0.28
C GLU A 76 -16.13 -7.30 0.30
N ASP A 77 -17.23 -7.29 1.07
CA ASP A 77 -17.72 -6.08 1.72
C ASP A 77 -16.71 -5.53 2.74
N GLU A 78 -16.09 -6.42 3.50
CA GLU A 78 -15.03 -6.03 4.44
C GLU A 78 -13.83 -5.44 3.72
N LEU A 79 -13.41 -6.06 2.60
CA LEU A 79 -12.33 -5.55 1.77
C LEU A 79 -12.65 -4.18 1.20
N GLU A 80 -13.90 -4.00 0.72
CA GLU A 80 -14.36 -2.71 0.19
C GLU A 80 -14.28 -1.62 1.25
N LYS A 81 -14.74 -1.90 2.47
CA LYS A 81 -14.68 -0.94 3.57
C LYS A 81 -13.24 -0.56 3.91
N LEU A 82 -12.35 -1.53 3.94
CA LEU A 82 -10.93 -1.28 4.19
C LEU A 82 -10.30 -0.45 3.06
N PHE A 83 -10.64 -0.76 1.81
CA PHE A 83 -10.17 0.03 0.67
C PHE A 83 -10.62 1.48 0.77
N LEU A 84 -11.90 1.70 1.09
CA LEU A 84 -12.44 3.05 1.24
C LEU A 84 -11.78 3.82 2.38
N SER A 85 -11.29 3.13 3.40
CA SER A 85 -10.59 3.78 4.52
C SER A 85 -9.22 4.33 4.11
N LEU A 86 -8.66 3.89 2.98
CA LEU A 86 -7.41 4.41 2.45
C LEU A 86 -7.59 5.75 1.72
N ALA A 87 -8.79 6.03 1.28
CA ALA A 87 -9.11 7.27 0.58
C ALA A 87 -9.37 8.44 1.58
#